data_3e376e99ecce4a072dfbf61b5d4b16dc
#
_entry.id   3e376e99ecce4a072dfbf61b5d4b16dc
#
_cell.length_a   1.000
_cell.length_b   1.000
_cell.length_c   1.000
_cell.angle_alpha   90.00
_cell.angle_beta   90.00
_cell.angle_gamma   90.00
#
_symmetry.space_group_name_H-M   'P 1'
#
loop_
_entity.id
_entity.type
_entity.pdbx_description
1 polymer ?
#
loop_
_entity_poly.entity_id
_entity_poly.type
_entity_poly.pdbx_seq_one_letter_code
_entity_poly.pdbx_strand_id
1 'polypeptide(L)'
;MSMTSRERVHAALDHQEPDRIPLDLGATAVTGMQVSSVYLLRQALGLDTPGTPVKVVEPYQMLGEIAPDLQEALGVDVVGIGGPRNMFGFRNEDWKEWRLFDGTPVLVPGAFNTTPEPNGDILMYPEGDMSLQPCGRMPKGGFYFDTIIRQDPIDDSKLNVEDNLQEFTPISKEDLDWYRAEVKRLSGTDKAVLGSFGGTAFGDIALVPGQWLRHPRGIRDVTEWYMSTLSRCDYVYEVFSRQCDIALANLEKIHAVVGGLVTAIFTTGTDFGTQHGPFISRDAYRDLYMPFHRRVNDWMHKNTPWKSFIHSCGSIRPLIEDFIEAGFDILNPVQCSACNMDPQQLKDQYGAALTFWGGGVDTQHTLPFGTPEEVATQVRDRLGIFGHGGGFVF
;
A
#
# COMPACT_ATOMS: atom_id res chain seq x y z
N MET A 1 -15.67 18.97 23.03
CA MET A 1 -16.55 18.42 21.98
C MET A 1 -15.82 17.22 21.39
N SER A 2 -16.52 16.17 21.01
CA SER A 2 -15.90 15.02 20.31
C SER A 2 -15.50 15.49 18.91
N MET A 3 -14.27 15.15 18.49
CA MET A 3 -13.79 15.39 17.13
C MET A 3 -14.51 14.49 16.13
N THR A 4 -14.75 14.97 14.91
CA THR A 4 -15.06 14.10 13.76
C THR A 4 -13.83 13.24 13.43
N SER A 5 -14.02 12.16 12.68
CA SER A 5 -12.92 11.30 12.23
C SER A 5 -11.85 12.09 11.47
N ARG A 6 -12.29 12.98 10.57
CA ARG A 6 -11.38 13.84 9.79
C ARG A 6 -10.58 14.81 10.68
N GLU A 7 -11.25 15.50 11.61
CA GLU A 7 -10.57 16.41 12.54
C GLU A 7 -9.55 15.67 13.39
N ARG A 8 -9.87 14.44 13.84
CA ARG A 8 -8.98 13.58 14.62
C ARG A 8 -7.71 13.20 13.85
N VAL A 9 -7.85 12.79 12.59
CA VAL A 9 -6.70 12.46 11.74
C VAL A 9 -5.86 13.70 11.47
N HIS A 10 -6.48 14.86 11.16
CA HIS A 10 -5.76 16.11 10.96
C HIS A 10 -4.99 16.52 12.21
N ALA A 11 -5.59 16.44 13.41
CA ALA A 11 -4.90 16.72 14.66
C ALA A 11 -3.65 15.84 14.82
N ALA A 12 -3.78 14.52 14.57
CA ALA A 12 -2.64 13.61 14.60
C ALA A 12 -1.55 13.99 13.59
N LEU A 13 -1.92 14.32 12.35
CA LEU A 13 -0.99 14.74 11.29
C LEU A 13 -0.31 16.09 11.57
N ASP A 14 -0.96 16.95 12.32
CA ASP A 14 -0.42 18.25 12.74
C ASP A 14 0.30 18.17 14.11
N HIS A 15 0.64 16.95 14.56
CA HIS A 15 1.32 16.67 15.85
C HIS A 15 0.61 17.29 17.05
N GLN A 16 -0.73 17.25 17.03
CA GLN A 16 -1.60 17.61 18.13
C GLN A 16 -2.30 16.35 18.66
N GLU A 17 -2.45 16.27 19.97
CA GLU A 17 -3.09 15.12 20.60
C GLU A 17 -4.61 15.16 20.33
N PRO A 18 -5.17 14.17 19.59
CA PRO A 18 -6.60 14.11 19.33
C PRO A 18 -7.38 13.59 20.56
N ASP A 19 -8.71 13.65 20.51
CA ASP A 19 -9.60 13.13 21.58
C ASP A 19 -9.47 11.61 21.78
N ARG A 20 -9.02 10.87 20.78
CA ARG A 20 -8.51 9.50 20.83
C ARG A 20 -7.55 9.28 19.66
N ILE A 21 -6.74 8.24 19.71
CA ILE A 21 -5.87 7.86 18.60
C ILE A 21 -6.75 7.48 17.40
N PRO A 22 -6.49 8.05 16.20
CA PRO A 22 -7.22 7.68 14.99
C PRO A 22 -6.86 6.26 14.55
N LEU A 23 -7.83 5.57 13.95
CA LEU A 23 -7.70 4.21 13.44
C LEU A 23 -7.85 4.19 11.92
N ASP A 24 -6.89 3.58 11.24
CA ASP A 24 -7.02 3.17 9.83
C ASP A 24 -7.08 1.64 9.73
N LEU A 25 -8.07 1.16 9.01
CA LEU A 25 -8.17 -0.23 8.58
C LEU A 25 -8.78 -0.27 7.19
N GLY A 26 -7.98 -0.66 6.19
CA GLY A 26 -8.45 -0.90 4.83
C GLY A 26 -8.55 0.33 3.95
N ALA A 27 -7.97 1.49 4.32
CA ALA A 27 -7.94 2.64 3.42
C ALA A 27 -7.06 2.38 2.17
N THR A 28 -6.01 1.57 2.29
CA THR A 28 -5.17 1.12 1.17
C THR A 28 -4.81 -0.35 1.33
N ALA A 29 -4.12 -0.91 0.33
CA ALA A 29 -3.62 -2.29 0.40
C ALA A 29 -2.62 -2.51 1.54
N VAL A 30 -1.87 -1.46 1.95
CA VAL A 30 -0.87 -1.56 3.04
C VAL A 30 -1.48 -1.39 4.44
N THR A 31 -2.77 -1.09 4.54
CA THR A 31 -3.52 -1.01 5.81
C THR A 31 -4.69 -2.00 5.84
N GLY A 32 -4.73 -2.93 4.87
CA GLY A 32 -5.78 -3.93 4.72
C GLY A 32 -5.64 -5.10 5.68
N MET A 33 -6.70 -5.92 5.72
CA MET A 33 -6.75 -7.17 6.49
C MET A 33 -7.14 -8.32 5.55
N GLN A 34 -6.47 -9.46 5.71
CA GLN A 34 -6.75 -10.66 4.91
C GLN A 34 -8.21 -11.11 5.10
N VAL A 35 -8.86 -11.54 4.02
CA VAL A 35 -10.32 -11.72 3.96
C VAL A 35 -10.87 -12.75 4.96
N SER A 36 -10.14 -13.84 5.28
CA SER A 36 -10.60 -14.79 6.30
C SER A 36 -10.58 -14.19 7.71
N SER A 37 -9.63 -13.28 8.00
CA SER A 37 -9.62 -12.53 9.25
C SER A 37 -10.80 -11.55 9.31
N VAL A 38 -11.12 -10.85 8.22
CA VAL A 38 -12.32 -10.01 8.14
C VAL A 38 -13.60 -10.83 8.33
N TYR A 39 -13.69 -12.01 7.69
CA TYR A 39 -14.82 -12.93 7.85
C TYR A 39 -15.03 -13.33 9.30
N LEU A 40 -13.98 -13.73 10.01
CA LEU A 40 -14.06 -14.12 11.42
C LEU A 40 -14.37 -12.92 12.33
N LEU A 41 -13.78 -11.77 12.07
CA LEU A 41 -14.01 -10.53 12.83
C LEU A 41 -15.48 -10.08 12.74
N ARG A 42 -16.07 -10.10 11.54
CA ARG A 42 -17.48 -9.75 11.34
C ARG A 42 -18.43 -10.66 12.11
N GLN A 43 -18.12 -11.97 12.17
CA GLN A 43 -18.90 -12.91 12.99
C GLN A 43 -18.73 -12.65 14.49
N ALA A 44 -17.49 -12.41 14.95
CA ALA A 44 -17.22 -12.13 16.36
C ALA A 44 -17.91 -10.85 16.85
N LEU A 45 -18.12 -9.88 15.96
CA LEU A 45 -18.86 -8.64 16.24
C LEU A 45 -20.37 -8.77 16.04
N GLY A 46 -20.85 -9.94 15.59
CA GLY A 46 -22.28 -10.16 15.32
C GLY A 46 -22.82 -9.42 14.10
N LEU A 47 -21.95 -8.96 13.19
CA LEU A 47 -22.34 -8.27 11.96
C LEU A 47 -22.82 -9.26 10.88
N ASP A 48 -22.27 -10.47 10.87
CA ASP A 48 -22.65 -11.51 9.91
C ASP A 48 -22.93 -12.85 10.62
N THR A 49 -23.75 -13.69 9.98
CA THR A 49 -23.90 -15.09 10.34
C THR A 49 -22.85 -15.96 9.66
N PRO A 50 -22.47 -17.13 10.24
CA PRO A 50 -21.55 -18.06 9.58
C PRO A 50 -22.03 -18.43 8.16
N GLY A 51 -21.11 -18.36 7.19
CA GLY A 51 -21.40 -18.61 5.78
C GLY A 51 -21.69 -17.37 4.93
N THR A 52 -21.84 -16.18 5.53
CA THR A 52 -21.97 -14.91 4.77
C THR A 52 -20.62 -14.57 4.11
N PRO A 53 -20.52 -14.52 2.78
CA PRO A 53 -19.24 -14.28 2.10
C PRO A 53 -18.81 -12.81 2.21
N VAL A 54 -17.49 -12.59 2.36
CA VAL A 54 -16.87 -11.27 2.36
C VAL A 54 -16.25 -11.02 0.97
N LYS A 55 -16.34 -9.78 0.47
CA LYS A 55 -15.69 -9.40 -0.80
C LYS A 55 -14.18 -9.30 -0.65
N VAL A 56 -13.46 -9.81 -1.64
CA VAL A 56 -12.02 -9.63 -1.80
C VAL A 56 -11.78 -8.39 -2.66
N VAL A 57 -11.35 -7.29 -2.03
CA VAL A 57 -11.17 -5.99 -2.71
C VAL A 57 -9.76 -5.78 -3.23
N GLU A 58 -8.78 -6.51 -2.73
CA GLU A 58 -7.42 -6.56 -3.26
C GLU A 58 -7.02 -8.05 -3.44
N PRO A 59 -7.13 -8.59 -4.67
CA PRO A 59 -6.98 -10.02 -4.91
C PRO A 59 -5.57 -10.57 -4.81
N TYR A 60 -4.52 -9.75 -4.91
CA TYR A 60 -3.14 -10.22 -4.82
C TYR A 60 -2.81 -10.70 -3.40
N GLN A 61 -3.16 -9.89 -2.39
CA GLN A 61 -3.00 -10.22 -0.97
C GLN A 61 -4.27 -10.85 -0.36
N MET A 62 -5.33 -11.03 -1.15
CA MET A 62 -6.64 -11.51 -0.70
C MET A 62 -7.22 -10.67 0.45
N LEU A 63 -7.15 -9.34 0.35
CA LEU A 63 -7.69 -8.45 1.37
C LEU A 63 -9.19 -8.34 1.27
N GLY A 64 -9.85 -8.39 2.44
CA GLY A 64 -11.29 -8.29 2.57
C GLY A 64 -11.80 -6.84 2.61
N GLU A 65 -13.04 -6.64 2.14
CA GLU A 65 -13.73 -5.35 2.26
C GLU A 65 -13.96 -4.99 3.74
N ILE A 66 -13.48 -3.82 4.15
CA ILE A 66 -13.85 -3.21 5.42
C ILE A 66 -15.11 -2.38 5.18
N ALA A 67 -16.25 -3.05 5.19
CA ALA A 67 -17.55 -2.46 4.89
C ALA A 67 -17.97 -1.40 5.91
N PRO A 68 -18.88 -0.45 5.58
CA PRO A 68 -19.24 0.67 6.45
C PRO A 68 -19.70 0.27 7.85
N ASP A 69 -20.45 -0.82 7.99
CA ASP A 69 -20.90 -1.36 9.28
C ASP A 69 -19.72 -1.84 10.16
N LEU A 70 -18.71 -2.48 9.54
CA LEU A 70 -17.48 -2.88 10.24
C LEU A 70 -16.63 -1.65 10.60
N GLN A 71 -16.53 -0.66 9.69
CA GLN A 71 -15.86 0.60 9.98
C GLN A 71 -16.49 1.32 11.18
N GLU A 72 -17.81 1.34 11.25
CA GLU A 72 -18.55 1.93 12.37
C GLU A 72 -18.31 1.17 13.67
N ALA A 73 -18.45 -0.16 13.63
CA ALA A 73 -18.25 -1.02 14.81
C ALA A 73 -16.85 -0.90 15.42
N LEU A 74 -15.81 -0.67 14.60
CA LEU A 74 -14.44 -0.51 15.03
C LEU A 74 -14.04 0.96 15.28
N GLY A 75 -14.85 1.92 14.86
CA GLY A 75 -14.52 3.34 14.94
C GLY A 75 -13.39 3.75 13.99
N VAL A 76 -13.35 3.20 12.78
CA VAL A 76 -12.36 3.53 11.74
C VAL A 76 -12.51 4.97 11.30
N ASP A 77 -11.40 5.72 11.24
CA ASP A 77 -11.38 7.17 10.95
C ASP A 77 -10.95 7.49 9.51
N VAL A 78 -10.44 6.52 8.78
CA VAL A 78 -9.86 6.72 7.44
C VAL A 78 -10.55 5.84 6.41
N VAL A 79 -10.77 6.37 5.22
CA VAL A 79 -11.24 5.63 4.04
C VAL A 79 -10.32 5.89 2.86
N GLY A 80 -10.29 4.96 1.91
CA GLY A 80 -9.42 5.06 0.74
C GLY A 80 -10.13 5.55 -0.52
N ILE A 81 -9.34 6.18 -1.40
CA ILE A 81 -9.67 6.41 -2.81
C ILE A 81 -8.51 5.95 -3.68
N GLY A 82 -8.74 5.01 -4.58
CA GLY A 82 -7.75 4.45 -5.48
C GLY A 82 -8.22 4.37 -6.92
N GLY A 83 -7.35 3.88 -7.79
CA GLY A 83 -7.67 3.64 -9.19
C GLY A 83 -8.73 2.54 -9.39
N PRO A 84 -9.29 2.43 -10.61
CA PRO A 84 -10.37 1.48 -10.91
C PRO A 84 -9.93 0.02 -11.00
N ARG A 85 -8.63 -0.25 -11.08
CA ARG A 85 -8.07 -1.59 -11.30
C ARG A 85 -7.24 -2.06 -10.11
N ASN A 86 -7.31 -3.36 -9.84
CA ASN A 86 -6.49 -4.02 -8.82
C ASN A 86 -5.12 -4.44 -9.37
N MET A 87 -4.31 -5.11 -8.55
CA MET A 87 -2.94 -5.54 -8.87
C MET A 87 -2.85 -6.53 -10.06
N PHE A 88 -3.95 -7.17 -10.46
CA PHE A 88 -3.98 -8.03 -11.64
C PHE A 88 -4.55 -7.33 -12.89
N GLY A 89 -4.91 -6.04 -12.79
CA GLY A 89 -5.33 -5.20 -13.92
C GLY A 89 -6.82 -5.23 -14.24
N PHE A 90 -7.66 -5.94 -13.50
CA PHE A 90 -9.11 -5.94 -13.69
C PHE A 90 -9.85 -5.12 -12.61
N ARG A 91 -11.13 -4.80 -12.89
CA ARG A 91 -11.99 -4.08 -11.96
C ARG A 91 -12.61 -5.00 -10.91
N ASN A 92 -12.93 -4.45 -9.77
CA ASN A 92 -13.64 -5.14 -8.68
C ASN A 92 -15.16 -5.02 -8.89
N GLU A 93 -15.68 -5.72 -9.88
CA GLU A 93 -17.10 -5.74 -10.30
C GLU A 93 -17.54 -7.16 -10.64
N ASP A 94 -18.86 -7.37 -10.92
CA ASP A 94 -19.44 -8.66 -11.34
C ASP A 94 -19.11 -9.82 -10.38
N TRP A 95 -19.30 -9.58 -9.09
CA TRP A 95 -18.90 -10.46 -8.01
C TRP A 95 -19.43 -11.89 -8.15
N LYS A 96 -18.53 -12.89 -7.95
CA LYS A 96 -18.86 -14.32 -7.95
C LYS A 96 -18.37 -15.02 -6.70
N GLU A 97 -19.05 -16.09 -6.29
CA GLU A 97 -18.66 -16.91 -5.14
C GLU A 97 -17.36 -17.66 -5.40
N TRP A 98 -16.53 -17.71 -4.38
CA TRP A 98 -15.30 -18.48 -4.33
C TRP A 98 -15.03 -18.95 -2.90
N ARG A 99 -14.05 -19.84 -2.72
CA ARG A 99 -13.65 -20.34 -1.39
C ARG A 99 -12.14 -20.37 -1.28
N LEU A 100 -11.63 -19.91 -0.14
CA LEU A 100 -10.23 -20.08 0.23
C LEU A 100 -9.94 -21.57 0.54
N PHE A 101 -8.67 -21.93 0.66
CA PHE A 101 -8.26 -23.29 1.01
C PHE A 101 -8.73 -23.72 2.41
N ASP A 102 -8.94 -22.80 3.33
CA ASP A 102 -9.49 -23.05 4.67
C ASP A 102 -11.02 -23.19 4.68
N GLY A 103 -11.65 -23.05 3.51
CA GLY A 103 -13.10 -23.15 3.33
C GLY A 103 -13.85 -21.84 3.53
N THR A 104 -13.17 -20.75 3.90
CA THR A 104 -13.80 -19.42 4.04
C THR A 104 -14.54 -19.00 2.76
N PRO A 105 -15.85 -18.74 2.83
CA PRO A 105 -16.60 -18.28 1.66
C PRO A 105 -16.29 -16.81 1.38
N VAL A 106 -16.03 -16.48 0.12
CA VAL A 106 -15.71 -15.12 -0.30
C VAL A 106 -16.42 -14.78 -1.61
N LEU A 107 -16.53 -13.49 -1.89
CA LEU A 107 -16.89 -12.96 -3.21
C LEU A 107 -15.62 -12.41 -3.86
N VAL A 108 -15.33 -12.87 -5.06
CA VAL A 108 -14.21 -12.37 -5.87
C VAL A 108 -14.74 -11.65 -7.11
N PRO A 109 -13.98 -10.70 -7.69
CA PRO A 109 -14.38 -10.04 -8.94
C PRO A 109 -14.64 -11.04 -10.07
N GLY A 110 -15.56 -10.72 -10.98
CA GLY A 110 -15.92 -11.60 -12.11
C GLY A 110 -14.74 -12.01 -12.98
N ALA A 111 -13.75 -11.10 -13.15
CA ALA A 111 -12.50 -11.38 -13.88
C ALA A 111 -11.43 -12.12 -13.05
N PHE A 112 -11.70 -12.51 -11.81
CA PHE A 112 -10.83 -13.38 -11.02
C PHE A 112 -10.86 -14.81 -11.58
N ASN A 113 -10.17 -15.04 -12.69
CA ASN A 113 -10.12 -16.31 -13.37
C ASN A 113 -8.83 -17.03 -13.04
N THR A 114 -8.97 -18.23 -12.45
CA THR A 114 -7.87 -19.03 -11.94
C THR A 114 -7.86 -20.42 -12.54
N THR A 115 -6.69 -21.05 -12.61
CA THR A 115 -6.54 -22.47 -12.95
C THR A 115 -5.80 -23.20 -11.85
N PRO A 116 -6.27 -24.41 -11.46
CA PRO A 116 -5.52 -25.25 -10.54
C PRO A 116 -4.37 -25.96 -11.28
N GLU A 117 -3.24 -26.11 -10.60
CA GLU A 117 -2.14 -26.96 -11.03
C GLU A 117 -2.25 -28.37 -10.45
N PRO A 118 -1.55 -29.38 -11.01
CA PRO A 118 -1.58 -30.76 -10.51
C PRO A 118 -1.12 -30.92 -9.05
N ASN A 119 -0.26 -30.01 -8.55
CA ASN A 119 0.19 -29.98 -7.15
C ASN A 119 -0.84 -29.32 -6.20
N GLY A 120 -1.88 -28.72 -6.77
CA GLY A 120 -2.96 -28.03 -6.03
C GLY A 120 -2.75 -26.55 -5.84
N ASP A 121 -1.67 -25.95 -6.39
CA ASP A 121 -1.50 -24.50 -6.46
C ASP A 121 -2.54 -23.89 -7.41
N ILE A 122 -2.78 -22.60 -7.27
CA ILE A 122 -3.74 -21.87 -8.10
C ILE A 122 -3.01 -20.77 -8.86
N LEU A 123 -3.19 -20.74 -10.18
CA LEU A 123 -2.61 -19.70 -11.05
C LEU A 123 -3.59 -18.57 -11.29
N MET A 124 -3.07 -17.34 -11.38
CA MET A 124 -3.76 -16.10 -11.71
C MET A 124 -3.16 -15.48 -12.96
N TYR A 125 -3.97 -14.74 -13.72
CA TYR A 125 -3.64 -14.21 -15.03
C TYR A 125 -3.82 -12.69 -15.11
N PRO A 126 -2.99 -11.98 -15.92
CA PRO A 126 -3.18 -10.55 -16.18
C PRO A 126 -4.59 -10.29 -16.75
N GLU A 127 -5.27 -9.27 -16.22
CA GLU A 127 -6.63 -8.88 -16.61
C GLU A 127 -7.66 -10.05 -16.53
N GLY A 128 -7.31 -11.17 -15.87
CA GLY A 128 -8.10 -12.40 -15.83
C GLY A 128 -8.12 -13.17 -17.14
N ASP A 129 -7.25 -12.85 -18.09
CA ASP A 129 -7.16 -13.49 -19.42
C ASP A 129 -6.31 -14.76 -19.37
N MET A 130 -6.98 -15.91 -19.26
CA MET A 130 -6.37 -17.25 -19.16
C MET A 130 -5.63 -17.68 -20.46
N SER A 131 -5.69 -16.92 -21.55
CA SER A 131 -4.89 -17.17 -22.75
C SER A 131 -3.45 -16.65 -22.64
N LEU A 132 -3.17 -15.83 -21.62
CA LEU A 132 -1.84 -15.26 -21.32
C LEU A 132 -1.03 -16.16 -20.40
N GLN A 133 0.26 -15.84 -20.27
CA GLN A 133 1.09 -16.46 -19.23
C GLN A 133 0.59 -16.04 -17.83
N PRO A 134 0.54 -16.98 -16.86
CA PRO A 134 0.16 -16.66 -15.50
C PRO A 134 1.13 -15.66 -14.88
N CYS A 135 0.61 -14.75 -14.05
CA CYS A 135 1.37 -13.70 -13.39
C CYS A 135 1.40 -13.84 -11.86
N GLY A 136 0.56 -14.68 -11.31
CA GLY A 136 0.50 -14.97 -9.87
C GLY A 136 0.25 -16.44 -9.60
N ARG A 137 0.73 -16.92 -8.46
CA ARG A 137 0.51 -18.29 -7.97
C ARG A 137 0.17 -18.24 -6.48
N MET A 138 -0.94 -18.84 -6.09
CA MET A 138 -1.26 -19.11 -4.69
C MET A 138 -0.87 -20.56 -4.40
N PRO A 139 0.12 -20.81 -3.54
CA PRO A 139 0.48 -22.17 -3.12
C PRO A 139 -0.72 -22.88 -2.48
N LYS A 140 -0.79 -24.20 -2.64
CA LYS A 140 -1.82 -25.01 -1.97
C LYS A 140 -1.82 -24.75 -0.45
N GLY A 141 -2.97 -24.34 0.08
CA GLY A 141 -3.12 -23.95 1.48
C GLY A 141 -2.66 -22.52 1.77
N GLY A 142 -2.24 -21.77 0.78
CA GLY A 142 -1.87 -20.35 0.90
C GLY A 142 -3.07 -19.43 1.08
N PHE A 143 -2.79 -18.20 1.51
CA PHE A 143 -3.79 -17.16 1.78
C PHE A 143 -3.67 -15.95 0.85
N TYR A 144 -2.65 -15.91 -0.01
CA TYR A 144 -2.37 -14.81 -0.96
C TYR A 144 -1.56 -15.34 -2.15
N PHE A 145 -1.40 -14.52 -3.18
CA PHE A 145 -0.64 -14.87 -4.37
C PHE A 145 0.82 -14.42 -4.26
N ASP A 146 1.73 -15.30 -4.66
CA ASP A 146 3.10 -14.93 -5.01
C ASP A 146 3.17 -14.50 -6.47
N THR A 147 4.09 -13.59 -6.79
CA THR A 147 4.32 -13.15 -8.17
C THR A 147 5.08 -14.23 -8.96
N ILE A 148 4.61 -14.50 -10.16
CA ILE A 148 5.37 -15.25 -11.16
C ILE A 148 6.17 -14.25 -12.00
N ILE A 149 7.50 -14.35 -11.94
CA ILE A 149 8.39 -13.50 -12.72
C ILE A 149 8.31 -13.88 -14.20
N ARG A 150 7.97 -12.90 -15.03
CA ARG A 150 7.80 -13.05 -16.48
C ARG A 150 8.84 -12.17 -17.18
N GLN A 151 10.12 -12.52 -17.02
CA GLN A 151 11.25 -11.79 -17.58
C GLN A 151 12.10 -12.70 -18.45
N ASP A 152 12.36 -12.27 -19.68
CA ASP A 152 13.38 -12.88 -20.53
C ASP A 152 14.80 -12.62 -19.99
N PRO A 153 15.79 -13.44 -20.34
CA PRO A 153 17.18 -13.16 -20.02
C PRO A 153 17.60 -11.77 -20.46
N ILE A 154 18.19 -10.99 -19.55
CA ILE A 154 18.59 -9.61 -19.83
C ILE A 154 19.79 -9.59 -20.77
N ASP A 155 19.67 -8.80 -21.83
CA ASP A 155 20.74 -8.41 -22.74
C ASP A 155 20.94 -6.89 -22.61
N ASP A 156 21.97 -6.47 -21.91
CA ASP A 156 22.25 -5.05 -21.64
C ASP A 156 22.31 -4.20 -22.92
N SER A 157 22.71 -4.79 -24.06
CA SER A 157 22.77 -4.08 -25.33
C SER A 157 21.38 -3.77 -25.94
N LYS A 158 20.34 -4.39 -25.42
CA LYS A 158 18.93 -4.25 -25.89
C LYS A 158 18.03 -3.59 -24.85
N LEU A 159 18.53 -3.29 -23.65
CA LEU A 159 17.73 -2.60 -22.65
C LEU A 159 17.24 -1.24 -23.19
N ASN A 160 15.93 -1.04 -23.06
CA ASN A 160 15.26 0.19 -23.45
C ASN A 160 14.41 0.70 -22.29
N VAL A 161 14.62 1.95 -21.92
CA VAL A 161 13.89 2.62 -20.82
C VAL A 161 12.36 2.52 -21.00
N GLU A 162 11.88 2.61 -22.24
CA GLU A 162 10.45 2.48 -22.56
C GLU A 162 9.85 1.14 -22.12
N ASP A 163 10.66 0.08 -22.02
CA ASP A 163 10.20 -1.24 -21.60
C ASP A 163 9.85 -1.29 -20.09
N ASN A 164 10.46 -0.43 -19.26
CA ASN A 164 10.08 -0.25 -17.86
C ASN A 164 9.11 0.92 -17.63
N LEU A 165 8.55 1.48 -18.71
CA LEU A 165 7.53 2.53 -18.65
C LEU A 165 6.15 2.07 -19.19
N GLN A 166 5.99 0.77 -19.52
CA GLN A 166 4.75 0.25 -20.12
C GLN A 166 3.49 0.57 -19.30
N GLU A 167 3.62 0.59 -17.97
CA GLU A 167 2.54 0.86 -17.02
C GLU A 167 2.32 2.34 -16.74
N PHE A 168 3.26 3.22 -17.09
CA PHE A 168 3.21 4.64 -16.79
C PHE A 168 2.76 5.42 -18.01
N THR A 169 1.49 5.77 -18.04
CA THR A 169 0.87 6.50 -19.16
C THR A 169 0.12 7.73 -18.66
N PRO A 170 -0.12 8.72 -19.53
CA PRO A 170 -1.04 9.81 -19.20
C PRO A 170 -2.39 9.26 -18.76
N ILE A 171 -2.92 9.77 -17.64
CA ILE A 171 -4.20 9.33 -17.08
C ILE A 171 -5.33 9.49 -18.11
N SER A 172 -6.13 8.47 -18.25
CA SER A 172 -7.24 8.44 -19.20
C SER A 172 -8.43 9.29 -18.72
N LYS A 173 -9.30 9.67 -19.67
CA LYS A 173 -10.57 10.30 -19.31
C LYS A 173 -11.44 9.36 -18.47
N GLU A 174 -11.43 8.07 -18.76
CA GLU A 174 -12.19 7.04 -18.04
C GLU A 174 -11.77 6.96 -16.57
N ASP A 175 -10.45 6.98 -16.29
CA ASP A 175 -9.94 6.95 -14.94
C ASP A 175 -10.26 8.26 -14.19
N LEU A 176 -10.24 9.42 -14.86
CA LEU A 176 -10.68 10.68 -14.27
C LEU A 176 -12.19 10.67 -13.97
N ASP A 177 -13.02 10.05 -14.81
CA ASP A 177 -14.46 9.90 -14.57
C ASP A 177 -14.71 8.95 -13.39
N TRP A 178 -13.90 7.90 -13.22
CA TRP A 178 -13.89 7.06 -12.03
C TRP A 178 -13.62 7.88 -10.75
N TYR A 179 -12.56 8.68 -10.72
CA TYR A 179 -12.25 9.53 -9.56
C TYR A 179 -13.39 10.52 -9.26
N ARG A 180 -14.07 11.08 -10.27
CA ARG A 180 -15.25 11.93 -10.05
C ARG A 180 -16.40 11.17 -9.36
N ALA A 181 -16.60 9.92 -9.75
CA ALA A 181 -17.62 9.07 -9.10
C ALA A 181 -17.24 8.77 -7.65
N GLU A 182 -15.97 8.46 -7.37
CA GLU A 182 -15.47 8.21 -6.02
C GLU A 182 -15.55 9.47 -5.13
N VAL A 183 -15.21 10.64 -5.64
CA VAL A 183 -15.40 11.92 -4.94
C VAL A 183 -16.87 12.12 -4.57
N LYS A 184 -17.79 11.83 -5.49
CA LYS A 184 -19.23 11.92 -5.21
C LYS A 184 -19.66 10.91 -4.14
N ARG A 185 -19.15 9.68 -4.18
CA ARG A 185 -19.42 8.64 -3.16
C ARG A 185 -18.95 9.06 -1.77
N LEU A 186 -17.79 9.72 -1.69
CA LEU A 186 -17.17 10.13 -0.43
C LEU A 186 -17.53 11.55 0.02
N SER A 187 -18.30 12.32 -0.75
CA SER A 187 -18.59 13.73 -0.46
C SER A 187 -19.31 13.99 0.86
N GLY A 188 -19.99 12.99 1.41
CA GLY A 188 -20.69 13.08 2.70
C GLY A 188 -19.97 12.46 3.88
N THR A 189 -18.74 11.95 3.69
CA THR A 189 -18.02 11.31 4.79
C THR A 189 -17.40 12.33 5.73
N ASP A 190 -17.44 12.05 7.02
CA ASP A 190 -16.68 12.76 8.06
C ASP A 190 -15.30 12.16 8.30
N LYS A 191 -14.95 11.08 7.59
CA LYS A 191 -13.66 10.39 7.67
C LYS A 191 -12.59 11.14 6.88
N ALA A 192 -11.33 10.97 7.28
CA ALA A 192 -10.18 11.35 6.46
C ALA A 192 -10.08 10.44 5.23
N VAL A 193 -9.55 10.97 4.14
CA VAL A 193 -9.41 10.22 2.88
C VAL A 193 -7.94 10.06 2.53
N LEU A 194 -7.49 8.80 2.40
CA LEU A 194 -6.15 8.45 1.94
C LEU A 194 -6.23 8.09 0.44
N GLY A 195 -5.52 8.87 -0.40
CA GLY A 195 -5.47 8.66 -1.84
C GLY A 195 -4.34 7.73 -2.26
N SER A 196 -4.61 6.83 -3.20
CA SER A 196 -3.60 5.99 -3.86
C SER A 196 -3.78 6.12 -5.38
N PHE A 197 -2.94 6.96 -6.02
CA PHE A 197 -3.15 7.37 -7.41
C PHE A 197 -2.18 6.73 -8.41
N GLY A 198 -1.18 6.01 -7.94
CA GLY A 198 -0.19 5.33 -8.75
C GLY A 198 0.82 6.27 -9.44
N GLY A 199 1.81 5.67 -10.08
CA GLY A 199 2.83 6.40 -10.85
C GLY A 199 3.98 6.99 -10.04
N THR A 200 3.86 7.12 -8.73
CA THR A 200 4.84 7.73 -7.84
C THR A 200 5.70 6.72 -7.08
N ALA A 201 5.40 5.43 -7.19
CA ALA A 201 6.10 4.33 -6.54
C ALA A 201 7.33 3.92 -7.36
N PHE A 202 8.42 4.65 -7.23
CA PHE A 202 9.67 4.39 -7.96
C PHE A 202 10.31 3.10 -7.47
N GLY A 203 10.40 2.09 -8.38
CA GLY A 203 11.03 0.81 -8.09
C GLY A 203 10.39 0.00 -6.96
N ASP A 204 9.12 0.21 -6.68
CA ASP A 204 8.36 -0.60 -5.72
C ASP A 204 8.41 -2.07 -6.14
N ILE A 205 8.97 -2.92 -5.26
CA ILE A 205 9.19 -4.33 -5.54
C ILE A 205 7.89 -5.12 -5.76
N ALA A 206 6.78 -4.66 -5.21
CA ALA A 206 5.47 -5.26 -5.48
C ALA A 206 4.96 -4.93 -6.90
N LEU A 207 5.45 -3.84 -7.51
CA LEU A 207 5.00 -3.35 -8.81
C LEU A 207 5.98 -3.67 -9.94
N VAL A 208 7.28 -3.75 -9.67
CA VAL A 208 8.33 -4.06 -10.67
C VAL A 208 7.97 -5.26 -11.55
N PRO A 209 7.41 -6.38 -11.04
CA PRO A 209 7.05 -7.52 -11.88
C PRO A 209 5.93 -7.26 -12.89
N GLY A 210 5.13 -6.20 -12.70
CA GLY A 210 4.06 -5.82 -13.63
C GLY A 210 3.00 -6.91 -13.81
N GLN A 211 2.38 -7.38 -12.70
CA GLN A 211 1.42 -8.50 -12.71
C GLN A 211 0.26 -8.26 -13.68
N TRP A 212 -0.18 -6.98 -13.84
CA TRP A 212 -1.26 -6.57 -14.73
C TRP A 212 -0.85 -6.45 -16.20
N LEU A 213 0.47 -6.43 -16.52
CA LEU A 213 0.92 -6.31 -17.90
C LEU A 213 0.71 -7.63 -18.65
N ARG A 214 0.12 -7.55 -19.85
CA ARG A 214 -0.08 -8.72 -20.71
C ARG A 214 1.24 -9.33 -21.17
N HIS A 215 2.19 -8.49 -21.57
CA HIS A 215 3.53 -8.84 -22.06
C HIS A 215 4.56 -7.89 -21.42
N PRO A 216 4.99 -8.16 -20.18
CA PRO A 216 5.98 -7.32 -19.50
C PRO A 216 7.33 -7.39 -20.21
N ARG A 217 7.98 -6.22 -20.38
CA ARG A 217 9.31 -6.08 -20.94
C ARG A 217 10.19 -5.27 -19.99
N GLY A 218 11.51 -5.29 -20.24
CA GLY A 218 12.49 -4.63 -19.39
C GLY A 218 12.86 -5.46 -18.16
N ILE A 219 13.25 -4.81 -17.09
CA ILE A 219 13.67 -5.47 -15.85
C ILE A 219 12.44 -5.68 -14.97
N ARG A 220 12.06 -6.95 -14.74
CA ARG A 220 10.84 -7.35 -14.02
C ARG A 220 11.09 -8.32 -12.87
N ASP A 221 12.31 -8.82 -12.72
CA ASP A 221 12.77 -9.57 -11.57
C ASP A 221 13.25 -8.62 -10.48
N VAL A 222 12.76 -8.80 -9.25
CA VAL A 222 13.08 -7.92 -8.10
C VAL A 222 14.58 -7.97 -7.76
N THR A 223 15.19 -9.14 -7.85
CA THR A 223 16.64 -9.31 -7.61
C THR A 223 17.44 -8.53 -8.65
N GLU A 224 17.09 -8.71 -9.92
CA GLU A 224 17.74 -8.01 -11.03
C GLU A 224 17.53 -6.49 -10.96
N TRP A 225 16.34 -6.06 -10.49
CA TRP A 225 16.05 -4.66 -10.26
C TRP A 225 17.00 -4.04 -9.22
N TYR A 226 17.14 -4.68 -8.04
CA TYR A 226 18.08 -4.19 -7.03
C TYR A 226 19.54 -4.27 -7.48
N MET A 227 19.93 -5.30 -8.23
CA MET A 227 21.27 -5.34 -8.84
C MET A 227 21.47 -4.17 -9.81
N SER A 228 20.42 -3.76 -10.52
CA SER A 228 20.49 -2.63 -11.45
C SER A 228 20.67 -1.28 -10.77
N THR A 229 20.27 -1.13 -9.50
CA THR A 229 20.58 0.09 -8.72
C THR A 229 22.07 0.30 -8.45
N LEU A 230 22.91 -0.72 -8.71
CA LEU A 230 24.37 -0.66 -8.60
C LEU A 230 25.06 -0.75 -9.96
N SER A 231 24.55 -1.58 -10.87
CA SER A 231 25.22 -1.91 -12.14
C SER A 231 24.69 -1.12 -13.35
N ARG A 232 23.46 -0.57 -13.25
CA ARG A 232 22.74 0.15 -14.33
C ARG A 232 22.12 1.44 -13.81
N CYS A 233 22.87 2.20 -13.00
CA CYS A 233 22.33 3.41 -12.33
C CYS A 233 21.74 4.40 -13.31
N ASP A 234 22.39 4.66 -14.45
CA ASP A 234 21.90 5.60 -15.47
C ASP A 234 20.56 5.15 -16.07
N TYR A 235 20.40 3.83 -16.28
CA TYR A 235 19.15 3.27 -16.77
C TYR A 235 18.01 3.44 -15.76
N VAL A 236 18.25 3.09 -14.51
CA VAL A 236 17.26 3.24 -13.42
C VAL A 236 16.89 4.70 -13.23
N TYR A 237 17.88 5.60 -13.24
CA TYR A 237 17.66 7.03 -13.11
C TYR A 237 16.78 7.58 -14.23
N GLU A 238 17.04 7.19 -15.49
CA GLU A 238 16.25 7.62 -16.64
C GLU A 238 14.81 7.09 -16.59
N VAL A 239 14.62 5.82 -16.19
CA VAL A 239 13.28 5.25 -15.94
C VAL A 239 12.53 6.11 -14.92
N PHE A 240 13.13 6.39 -13.76
CA PHE A 240 12.48 7.18 -12.72
C PHE A 240 12.23 8.62 -13.13
N SER A 241 13.13 9.23 -13.90
CA SER A 241 12.96 10.59 -14.43
C SER A 241 11.71 10.70 -15.27
N ARG A 242 11.54 9.81 -16.25
CA ARG A 242 10.36 9.80 -17.14
C ARG A 242 9.08 9.40 -16.41
N GLN A 243 9.16 8.41 -15.53
CA GLN A 243 8.04 8.03 -14.67
C GLN A 243 7.57 9.22 -13.84
N CYS A 244 8.50 9.97 -13.24
CA CYS A 244 8.20 11.14 -12.43
C CYS A 244 7.49 12.25 -13.22
N ASP A 245 7.94 12.53 -14.45
CA ASP A 245 7.29 13.51 -15.32
C ASP A 245 5.84 13.14 -15.64
N ILE A 246 5.60 11.87 -15.95
CA ILE A 246 4.23 11.33 -16.19
C ILE A 246 3.39 11.41 -14.92
N ALA A 247 3.96 10.99 -13.79
CA ALA A 247 3.27 10.99 -12.50
C ALA A 247 2.83 12.41 -12.08
N LEU A 248 3.71 13.41 -12.20
CA LEU A 248 3.38 14.80 -11.87
C LEU A 248 2.28 15.35 -12.77
N ALA A 249 2.34 15.08 -14.08
CA ALA A 249 1.30 15.51 -15.02
C ALA A 249 -0.06 14.81 -14.72
N ASN A 250 -0.04 13.58 -14.22
CA ASN A 250 -1.24 12.86 -13.81
C ASN A 250 -1.78 13.40 -12.48
N LEU A 251 -0.92 13.66 -11.50
CA LEU A 251 -1.30 14.22 -10.19
C LEU A 251 -1.98 15.58 -10.34
N GLU A 252 -1.52 16.44 -11.25
CA GLU A 252 -2.16 17.71 -11.55
C GLU A 252 -3.63 17.54 -12.00
N LYS A 253 -3.88 16.59 -12.91
CA LYS A 253 -5.23 16.28 -13.40
C LYS A 253 -6.10 15.63 -12.34
N ILE A 254 -5.52 14.74 -11.54
CA ILE A 254 -6.23 14.07 -10.44
C ILE A 254 -6.60 15.10 -9.36
N HIS A 255 -5.65 15.98 -8.98
CA HIS A 255 -5.92 17.04 -8.02
C HIS A 255 -7.08 17.95 -8.47
N ALA A 256 -7.14 18.30 -9.75
CA ALA A 256 -8.26 19.07 -10.29
C ALA A 256 -9.64 18.38 -10.12
N VAL A 257 -9.66 17.06 -9.94
CA VAL A 257 -10.88 16.26 -9.73
C VAL A 257 -11.15 16.02 -8.24
N VAL A 258 -10.15 15.57 -7.48
CA VAL A 258 -10.35 15.14 -6.08
C VAL A 258 -10.24 16.29 -5.08
N GLY A 259 -9.50 17.36 -5.44
CA GLY A 259 -9.39 18.59 -4.67
C GLY A 259 -9.01 18.39 -3.21
N GLY A 260 -9.66 19.14 -2.33
CA GLY A 260 -9.45 19.12 -0.88
C GLY A 260 -10.15 17.96 -0.15
N LEU A 261 -10.76 17.00 -0.86
CA LEU A 261 -11.36 15.82 -0.22
C LEU A 261 -10.28 14.93 0.43
N VAL A 262 -9.13 14.81 -0.25
CA VAL A 262 -8.02 13.94 0.15
C VAL A 262 -7.19 14.61 1.25
N THR A 263 -6.86 13.86 2.29
CA THR A 263 -6.04 14.28 3.44
C THR A 263 -4.56 13.95 3.22
N ALA A 264 -4.29 12.73 2.75
CA ALA A 264 -2.93 12.24 2.51
C ALA A 264 -2.89 11.40 1.24
N ILE A 265 -1.70 11.28 0.64
CA ILE A 265 -1.44 10.46 -0.55
C ILE A 265 -0.45 9.36 -0.19
N PHE A 266 -0.84 8.12 -0.43
CA PHE A 266 0.09 6.99 -0.50
C PHE A 266 1.00 7.21 -1.72
N THR A 267 2.18 7.77 -1.46
CA THR A 267 3.11 8.19 -2.51
C THR A 267 3.90 7.00 -3.05
N THR A 268 4.44 6.17 -2.15
CA THR A 268 5.24 5.01 -2.54
C THR A 268 5.11 3.88 -1.53
N GLY A 269 5.16 2.63 -2.03
CA GLY A 269 5.24 1.38 -1.26
C GLY A 269 6.59 0.68 -1.42
N THR A 270 7.63 1.40 -1.83
CA THR A 270 8.95 0.79 -2.04
C THR A 270 9.56 0.32 -0.73
N ASP A 271 9.67 -0.99 -0.55
CA ASP A 271 10.36 -1.58 0.58
C ASP A 271 11.86 -1.43 0.43
N PHE A 272 12.48 -0.69 1.35
CA PHE A 272 13.92 -0.49 1.42
C PHE A 272 14.60 -1.35 2.49
N GLY A 273 13.84 -2.01 3.37
CA GLY A 273 14.38 -2.72 4.53
C GLY A 273 14.15 -4.22 4.52
N THR A 274 15.15 -4.95 4.99
CA THR A 274 15.04 -6.35 5.44
C THR A 274 14.77 -6.37 6.96
N GLN A 275 14.71 -7.57 7.57
CA GLN A 275 14.66 -7.70 9.03
C GLN A 275 15.91 -7.16 9.74
N HIS A 276 17.05 -7.06 9.03
CA HIS A 276 18.36 -6.75 9.62
C HIS A 276 18.95 -5.41 9.20
N GLY A 277 18.53 -4.84 8.07
CA GLY A 277 19.04 -3.59 7.53
C GLY A 277 18.46 -3.27 6.16
N PRO A 278 18.82 -2.10 5.57
CA PRO A 278 18.35 -1.73 4.25
C PRO A 278 18.85 -2.65 3.12
N PHE A 279 18.07 -2.79 2.05
CA PHE A 279 18.47 -3.44 0.79
C PHE A 279 19.47 -2.61 0.00
N ILE A 280 19.45 -1.30 0.16
CA ILE A 280 20.32 -0.35 -0.56
C ILE A 280 21.09 0.52 0.44
N SER A 281 22.23 1.06 0.00
CA SER A 281 22.94 2.04 0.79
C SER A 281 22.21 3.38 0.85
N ARG A 282 22.53 4.19 1.86
CA ARG A 282 22.01 5.57 1.97
C ARG A 282 22.37 6.41 0.74
N ASP A 283 23.59 6.24 0.20
CA ASP A 283 24.04 6.94 -1.00
C ASP A 283 23.23 6.53 -2.23
N ALA A 284 22.97 5.22 -2.42
CA ALA A 284 22.13 4.76 -3.52
C ALA A 284 20.69 5.30 -3.43
N TYR A 285 20.12 5.40 -2.22
CA TYR A 285 18.81 6.05 -2.04
C TYR A 285 18.86 7.53 -2.46
N ARG A 286 19.88 8.28 -1.99
CA ARG A 286 20.06 9.70 -2.28
C ARG A 286 20.26 9.99 -3.76
N ASP A 287 21.00 9.11 -4.44
CA ASP A 287 21.33 9.30 -5.86
C ASP A 287 20.18 8.90 -6.79
N LEU A 288 19.46 7.82 -6.48
CA LEU A 288 18.50 7.21 -7.42
C LEU A 288 17.03 7.46 -7.06
N TYR A 289 16.65 7.51 -5.78
CA TYR A 289 15.24 7.58 -5.36
C TYR A 289 14.85 8.98 -4.83
N MET A 290 15.66 9.52 -3.95
CA MET A 290 15.39 10.78 -3.27
C MET A 290 15.10 11.96 -4.19
N PRO A 291 15.79 12.15 -5.34
CA PRO A 291 15.48 13.24 -6.25
C PRO A 291 14.03 13.23 -6.76
N PHE A 292 13.49 12.05 -7.02
CA PHE A 292 12.13 11.86 -7.55
C PHE A 292 11.09 11.93 -6.45
N HIS A 293 11.34 11.33 -5.29
CA HIS A 293 10.51 11.49 -4.10
C HIS A 293 10.35 12.97 -3.73
N ARG A 294 11.47 13.72 -3.70
CA ARG A 294 11.46 15.15 -3.42
C ARG A 294 10.64 15.93 -4.47
N ARG A 295 10.82 15.66 -5.76
CA ARG A 295 10.05 16.31 -6.82
C ARG A 295 8.54 16.12 -6.65
N VAL A 296 8.10 14.92 -6.30
CA VAL A 296 6.69 14.60 -6.06
C VAL A 296 6.19 15.31 -4.81
N ASN A 297 6.92 15.22 -3.70
CA ASN A 297 6.54 15.79 -2.41
C ASN A 297 6.53 17.34 -2.47
N ASP A 298 7.53 17.95 -3.09
CA ASP A 298 7.59 19.42 -3.29
C ASP A 298 6.39 19.91 -4.12
N TRP A 299 6.05 19.18 -5.21
CA TRP A 299 4.87 19.52 -6.00
C TRP A 299 3.60 19.42 -5.15
N MET A 300 3.47 18.37 -4.38
CA MET A 300 2.31 18.09 -3.52
C MET A 300 2.13 19.16 -2.46
N HIS A 301 3.18 19.47 -1.69
CA HIS A 301 3.15 20.48 -0.64
C HIS A 301 2.93 21.91 -1.18
N LYS A 302 3.42 22.20 -2.40
CA LYS A 302 3.23 23.51 -3.04
C LYS A 302 1.82 23.72 -3.57
N ASN A 303 1.18 22.68 -4.09
CA ASN A 303 -0.05 22.78 -4.88
C ASN A 303 -1.30 22.25 -4.18
N THR A 304 -1.15 21.53 -3.07
CA THR A 304 -2.24 20.82 -2.40
C THR A 304 -2.10 20.90 -0.86
N PRO A 305 -3.16 20.65 -0.11
CA PRO A 305 -3.05 20.47 1.36
C PRO A 305 -2.66 19.03 1.76
N TRP A 306 -2.32 18.16 0.82
CA TRP A 306 -2.11 16.74 1.07
C TRP A 306 -0.81 16.48 1.82
N LYS A 307 -0.83 15.47 2.68
CA LYS A 307 0.36 14.91 3.34
C LYS A 307 0.92 13.75 2.51
N SER A 308 2.24 13.64 2.46
CA SER A 308 2.94 12.58 1.74
C SER A 308 3.20 11.37 2.62
N PHE A 309 2.81 10.19 2.14
CA PHE A 309 2.86 8.92 2.86
C PHE A 309 3.82 7.96 2.17
N ILE A 310 4.86 7.52 2.90
CA ILE A 310 5.75 6.44 2.47
C ILE A 310 5.44 5.15 3.24
N HIS A 311 5.27 4.05 2.51
CA HIS A 311 5.33 2.71 3.06
C HIS A 311 6.69 2.10 2.76
N SER A 312 7.36 1.58 3.78
CA SER A 312 8.60 0.82 3.62
C SER A 312 8.78 -0.10 4.81
N CYS A 313 8.69 -1.41 4.58
CA CYS A 313 8.87 -2.43 5.59
C CYS A 313 10.33 -2.55 6.05
N GLY A 314 10.51 -3.21 7.18
CA GLY A 314 11.80 -3.66 7.68
C GLY A 314 12.61 -2.64 8.46
N SER A 315 13.91 -2.92 8.57
CA SER A 315 14.90 -2.11 9.27
C SER A 315 15.37 -0.96 8.39
N ILE A 316 14.65 0.16 8.42
CA ILE A 316 14.86 1.34 7.56
C ILE A 316 15.42 2.54 8.30
N ARG A 317 15.76 2.40 9.59
CA ARG A 317 16.23 3.53 10.41
C ARG A 317 17.32 4.39 9.78
N PRO A 318 18.33 3.84 9.06
CA PRO A 318 19.35 4.65 8.41
C PRO A 318 18.85 5.59 7.30
N LEU A 319 17.65 5.33 6.77
CA LEU A 319 17.04 6.10 5.68
C LEU A 319 15.98 7.11 6.15
N ILE A 320 15.54 7.05 7.43
CA ILE A 320 14.42 7.88 7.91
C ILE A 320 14.73 9.38 7.79
N GLU A 321 15.97 9.80 8.09
CA GLU A 321 16.38 11.21 7.93
C GLU A 321 16.27 11.64 6.46
N ASP A 322 16.64 10.76 5.52
CA ASP A 322 16.55 11.03 4.08
C ASP A 322 15.10 11.05 3.59
N PHE A 323 14.21 10.25 4.19
CA PHE A 323 12.76 10.33 3.91
C PHE A 323 12.18 11.69 4.37
N ILE A 324 12.56 12.15 5.56
CA ILE A 324 12.17 13.48 6.05
C ILE A 324 12.71 14.57 5.10
N GLU A 325 13.98 14.49 4.72
CA GLU A 325 14.59 15.43 3.79
C GLU A 325 13.95 15.39 2.38
N ALA A 326 13.46 14.22 1.95
CA ALA A 326 12.70 14.07 0.72
C ALA A 326 11.26 14.61 0.82
N GLY A 327 10.81 15.07 2.00
CA GLY A 327 9.51 15.70 2.20
C GLY A 327 8.37 14.72 2.52
N PHE A 328 8.65 13.51 3.02
CA PHE A 328 7.58 12.64 3.53
C PHE A 328 7.09 13.13 4.90
N ASP A 329 5.78 13.16 5.07
CA ASP A 329 5.10 13.54 6.33
C ASP A 329 4.75 12.32 7.17
N ILE A 330 4.53 11.16 6.54
CA ILE A 330 3.97 9.95 7.16
C ILE A 330 4.84 8.75 6.83
N LEU A 331 5.18 7.97 7.86
CA LEU A 331 5.91 6.69 7.75
C LEU A 331 5.02 5.52 8.14
N ASN A 332 4.94 4.50 7.29
CA ASN A 332 4.21 3.24 7.47
C ASN A 332 5.10 2.05 7.02
N PRO A 333 4.97 0.84 7.56
CA PRO A 333 4.09 0.40 8.64
C PRO A 333 4.73 0.59 10.03
N VAL A 334 5.94 1.12 10.14
CA VAL A 334 6.73 1.23 11.37
C VAL A 334 6.97 -0.16 11.99
N GLN A 335 7.70 -1.00 11.26
CA GLN A 335 7.92 -2.39 11.67
C GLN A 335 8.85 -2.50 12.88
N CYS A 336 8.31 -2.36 14.07
CA CYS A 336 9.07 -2.34 15.32
C CYS A 336 9.74 -3.68 15.69
N SER A 337 9.42 -4.77 14.99
CA SER A 337 10.10 -6.08 15.15
C SER A 337 11.41 -6.18 14.38
N ALA A 338 11.68 -5.27 13.44
CA ALA A 338 12.93 -5.24 12.70
C ALA A 338 14.08 -4.64 13.53
N CYS A 339 15.32 -4.97 13.17
CA CYS A 339 16.49 -4.46 13.86
C CYS A 339 16.53 -2.93 13.86
N ASN A 340 16.92 -2.33 15.01
CA ASN A 340 17.06 -0.89 15.19
C ASN A 340 15.77 -0.06 15.02
N MET A 341 14.60 -0.71 15.02
CA MET A 341 13.29 -0.06 14.91
C MET A 341 12.58 0.02 16.28
N ASP A 342 13.33 0.30 17.34
CA ASP A 342 12.77 0.48 18.69
C ASP A 342 11.77 1.65 18.71
N PRO A 343 10.52 1.43 19.16
CA PRO A 343 9.44 2.42 19.06
C PRO A 343 9.71 3.70 19.87
N GLN A 344 10.32 3.59 21.07
CA GLN A 344 10.62 4.77 21.89
C GLN A 344 11.68 5.63 21.21
N GLN A 345 12.76 5.01 20.71
CA GLN A 345 13.81 5.73 20.00
C GLN A 345 13.29 6.38 18.70
N LEU A 346 12.40 5.70 17.97
CA LEU A 346 11.78 6.28 16.78
C LEU A 346 10.94 7.51 17.14
N LYS A 347 10.10 7.41 18.18
CA LYS A 347 9.27 8.53 18.63
C LYS A 347 10.12 9.71 19.11
N ASP A 348 11.14 9.46 19.91
CA ASP A 348 12.01 10.51 20.48
C ASP A 348 12.81 11.23 19.38
N GLN A 349 13.28 10.50 18.34
CA GLN A 349 14.13 11.08 17.31
C GLN A 349 13.36 11.71 16.15
N TYR A 350 12.26 11.11 15.74
CA TYR A 350 11.57 11.48 14.51
C TYR A 350 10.12 11.91 14.69
N GLY A 351 9.55 11.71 15.90
CA GLY A 351 8.14 11.97 16.17
C GLY A 351 7.71 13.44 16.09
N ALA A 352 8.65 14.38 16.03
CA ALA A 352 8.37 15.79 15.76
C ALA A 352 8.29 16.12 14.26
N ALA A 353 8.82 15.26 13.39
CA ALA A 353 8.91 15.48 11.94
C ALA A 353 8.04 14.51 11.15
N LEU A 354 7.74 13.33 11.68
CA LEU A 354 6.96 12.28 11.01
C LEU A 354 5.76 11.85 11.84
N THR A 355 4.65 11.67 11.18
CA THR A 355 3.52 10.91 11.71
C THR A 355 3.78 9.42 11.49
N PHE A 356 3.76 8.62 12.55
CA PHE A 356 3.83 7.17 12.48
C PHE A 356 2.45 6.60 12.21
N TRP A 357 2.33 5.82 11.13
CA TRP A 357 1.06 5.21 10.72
C TRP A 357 1.23 3.70 10.72
N GLY A 358 0.76 3.05 11.79
CA GLY A 358 1.01 1.64 12.08
C GLY A 358 2.00 1.43 13.21
N GLY A 359 2.57 0.22 13.32
CA GLY A 359 3.49 -0.14 14.42
C GLY A 359 2.82 -0.47 15.74
N GLY A 360 1.48 -0.56 15.75
CA GLY A 360 0.67 -0.82 16.94
C GLY A 360 0.84 -2.20 17.53
N VAL A 361 1.25 -3.19 16.73
CA VAL A 361 1.52 -4.56 17.18
C VAL A 361 2.56 -5.23 16.29
N ASP A 362 3.32 -6.18 16.83
CA ASP A 362 4.22 -7.04 16.07
C ASP A 362 3.43 -8.09 15.29
N THR A 363 3.38 -7.92 13.98
CA THR A 363 2.67 -8.80 13.06
C THR A 363 3.41 -10.09 12.71
N GLN A 364 4.67 -10.23 13.14
CA GLN A 364 5.49 -11.42 12.86
C GLN A 364 5.52 -12.43 14.00
N HIS A 365 5.39 -11.96 15.25
CA HIS A 365 5.48 -12.82 16.42
C HIS A 365 4.28 -12.67 17.34
N THR A 366 4.04 -11.48 17.89
CA THR A 366 3.01 -11.29 18.92
C THR A 366 1.60 -11.51 18.40
N LEU A 367 1.26 -10.89 17.25
CA LEU A 367 -0.10 -11.00 16.70
C LEU A 367 -0.46 -12.43 16.26
N PRO A 368 0.40 -13.18 15.52
CA PRO A 368 0.05 -14.52 15.05
C PRO A 368 0.23 -15.62 16.10
N PHE A 369 1.10 -15.45 17.11
CA PHE A 369 1.50 -16.53 18.02
C PHE A 369 1.33 -16.22 19.50
N GLY A 370 1.08 -14.96 19.86
CA GLY A 370 0.87 -14.53 21.23
C GLY A 370 -0.54 -14.82 21.71
N THR A 371 -0.71 -14.77 23.04
CA THR A 371 -2.04 -14.79 23.66
C THR A 371 -2.77 -13.45 23.44
N PRO A 372 -4.11 -13.43 23.56
CA PRO A 372 -4.86 -12.17 23.50
C PRO A 372 -4.36 -11.10 24.49
N GLU A 373 -3.91 -11.53 25.69
CA GLU A 373 -3.38 -10.67 26.74
C GLU A 373 -2.03 -10.05 26.35
N GLU A 374 -1.15 -10.82 25.70
CA GLU A 374 0.14 -10.34 25.18
C GLU A 374 -0.08 -9.33 24.05
N VAL A 375 -0.98 -9.62 23.12
CA VAL A 375 -1.38 -8.69 22.05
C VAL A 375 -1.92 -7.38 22.65
N ALA A 376 -2.87 -7.48 23.60
CA ALA A 376 -3.46 -6.32 24.25
C ALA A 376 -2.43 -5.48 25.02
N THR A 377 -1.47 -6.14 25.68
CA THR A 377 -0.38 -5.47 26.41
C THR A 377 0.51 -4.71 25.44
N GLN A 378 0.97 -5.37 24.35
CA GLN A 378 1.82 -4.70 23.37
C GLN A 378 1.12 -3.53 22.68
N VAL A 379 -0.17 -3.68 22.33
CA VAL A 379 -0.95 -2.56 21.77
C VAL A 379 -0.99 -1.38 22.73
N ARG A 380 -1.28 -1.60 24.04
CA ARG A 380 -1.29 -0.50 25.03
C ARG A 380 0.05 0.19 25.13
N ASP A 381 1.15 -0.56 25.15
CA ASP A 381 2.51 -0.02 25.20
C ASP A 381 2.80 0.84 23.97
N ARG A 382 2.45 0.37 22.75
CA ARG A 382 2.60 1.14 21.50
C ARG A 382 1.76 2.42 21.51
N LEU A 383 0.49 2.33 21.95
CA LEU A 383 -0.38 3.50 22.09
C LEU A 383 0.21 4.53 23.06
N GLY A 384 0.79 4.08 24.17
CA GLY A 384 1.46 4.94 25.15
C GLY A 384 2.69 5.64 24.57
N ILE A 385 3.50 4.95 23.76
CA ILE A 385 4.71 5.51 23.16
C ILE A 385 4.37 6.47 22.01
N PHE A 386 3.64 6.00 21.01
CA PHE A 386 3.41 6.76 19.78
C PHE A 386 2.31 7.81 19.91
N GLY A 387 1.29 7.57 20.74
CA GLY A 387 0.10 8.43 20.82
C GLY A 387 0.32 9.75 21.54
N HIS A 388 1.30 9.81 22.45
CA HIS A 388 1.56 11.03 23.22
C HIS A 388 2.00 12.20 22.32
N GLY A 389 1.34 13.35 22.48
CA GLY A 389 1.64 14.56 21.70
C GLY A 389 1.21 14.53 20.24
N GLY A 390 0.38 13.57 19.82
CA GLY A 390 -0.04 13.42 18.42
C GLY A 390 1.03 12.73 17.54
N GLY A 391 0.91 12.86 16.21
CA GLY A 391 1.84 12.25 15.26
C GLY A 391 1.72 10.72 15.20
N PHE A 392 0.50 10.18 15.42
CA PHE A 392 0.26 8.73 15.35
C PHE A 392 -1.14 8.38 14.83
N VAL A 393 -1.20 7.41 13.92
CA VAL A 393 -2.41 6.73 13.45
C VAL A 393 -2.19 5.23 13.61
N PHE A 394 -3.13 4.53 14.28
CA PHE A 394 -3.08 3.09 14.51
C PHE A 394 -3.56 2.32 13.29
#